data_48cdef8cf35e01f3f31d357e69a1c98f
#
_entry.id   48cdef8cf35e01f3f31d357e69a1c98f
#
_cell.length_a   1.000
_cell.length_b   1.000
_cell.length_c   1.000
_cell.angle_alpha   90.00
_cell.angle_beta   90.00
_cell.angle_gamma   90.00
#
_symmetry.space_group_name_H-M   'P 1'
#
loop_
_entity.id
_entity.type
_entity.pdbx_description
1 polymer ?
#
loop_
_entity_poly.entity_id
_entity_poly.type
_entity_poly.pdbx_seq_one_letter_code
_entity_poly.pdbx_strand_id
1 'polypeptide(L)'
;RSHQLSSAPWSVTWPASEPDYRRQTIPAAVETLLRYNEGGAATWRSADDRHWMMYSFRWLPGRTAALFVKNHRPDICLPASGLTMEQESGVHLLSLNGVHLPIRSYRFDDNGRPLHIFYCYWDGRSSYASDAIAGSEDWTVRGRLQAVWRGKRELGARMLELAVWGYENDAEAQTALERELGQIVKSE
;
A
#
# COMPACT_ATOMS: atom_id res chain seq x y z
N ARG A 1 -14.36 4.57 25.35
CA ARG A 1 -14.19 3.20 24.78
C ARG A 1 -13.90 3.41 23.29
N SER A 2 -12.63 3.43 22.90
CA SER A 2 -12.24 3.44 21.50
C SER A 2 -12.59 2.07 20.90
N HIS A 3 -13.54 2.04 19.97
CA HIS A 3 -13.81 0.83 19.21
C HIS A 3 -12.58 0.57 18.32
N GLN A 4 -11.81 -0.45 18.69
CA GLN A 4 -10.77 -0.99 17.82
C GLN A 4 -11.49 -1.66 16.63
N LEU A 5 -11.57 -0.97 15.50
CA LEU A 5 -12.02 -1.57 14.25
C LEU A 5 -10.93 -2.55 13.81
N SER A 6 -11.16 -3.84 14.01
CA SER A 6 -10.31 -4.86 13.40
C SER A 6 -10.61 -4.84 11.90
N SER A 7 -9.62 -4.52 11.08
CA SER A 7 -9.77 -4.62 9.64
C SER A 7 -9.86 -6.08 9.21
N ALA A 8 -10.89 -6.44 8.46
CA ALA A 8 -10.99 -7.75 7.85
C ALA A 8 -9.82 -7.98 6.88
N PRO A 9 -9.34 -9.22 6.72
CA PRO A 9 -8.43 -9.56 5.65
C PRO A 9 -9.03 -9.21 4.29
N TRP A 10 -8.18 -8.83 3.34
CA TRP A 10 -8.59 -8.43 2.01
C TRP A 10 -7.67 -9.00 0.94
N SER A 11 -8.19 -9.13 -0.26
CA SER A 11 -7.45 -9.55 -1.44
C SER A 11 -7.62 -8.57 -2.58
N VAL A 12 -6.76 -8.70 -3.57
CA VAL A 12 -6.74 -7.85 -4.77
C VAL A 12 -7.25 -8.66 -5.97
N THR A 13 -8.21 -8.08 -6.68
CA THR A 13 -8.59 -8.53 -8.02
C THR A 13 -7.92 -7.61 -9.04
N TRP A 14 -7.12 -8.17 -9.94
CA TRP A 14 -6.47 -7.39 -11.00
C TRP A 14 -7.51 -6.86 -11.98
N PRO A 15 -7.46 -5.58 -12.37
CA PRO A 15 -8.45 -4.95 -13.24
C PRO A 15 -8.24 -5.32 -14.72
N ALA A 16 -8.28 -6.62 -15.03
CA ALA A 16 -7.92 -7.18 -16.33
C ALA A 16 -8.87 -6.78 -17.47
N SER A 17 -10.06 -6.26 -17.14
CA SER A 17 -11.02 -5.73 -18.12
C SER A 17 -10.80 -4.25 -18.46
N GLU A 18 -9.94 -3.55 -17.74
CA GLU A 18 -9.65 -2.14 -18.00
C GLU A 18 -8.86 -1.95 -19.30
N PRO A 19 -9.06 -0.83 -20.01
CA PRO A 19 -8.31 -0.49 -21.21
C PRO A 19 -6.79 -0.54 -20.96
N ASP A 20 -6.05 -1.02 -21.96
CA ASP A 20 -4.58 -1.12 -21.94
C ASP A 20 -4.00 -1.89 -20.75
N TYR A 21 -4.81 -2.76 -20.13
CA TYR A 21 -4.32 -3.59 -19.03
C TYR A 21 -3.14 -4.46 -19.47
N ARG A 22 -2.04 -4.39 -18.70
CA ARG A 22 -0.84 -5.20 -18.89
C ARG A 22 -0.22 -5.56 -17.55
N ARG A 23 0.11 -6.85 -17.40
CA ARG A 23 0.99 -7.29 -16.31
C ARG A 23 2.40 -6.80 -16.57
N GLN A 24 3.06 -6.31 -15.51
CA GLN A 24 4.44 -5.87 -15.55
C GLN A 24 5.34 -6.94 -14.94
N THR A 25 6.53 -7.10 -15.50
CA THR A 25 7.54 -7.99 -14.92
C THR A 25 8.18 -7.32 -13.72
N ILE A 26 8.22 -8.03 -12.59
CA ILE A 26 8.96 -7.59 -11.41
C ILE A 26 10.43 -7.90 -11.61
N PRO A 27 11.36 -6.93 -11.42
CA PRO A 27 12.78 -7.21 -11.49
C PRO A 27 13.22 -8.27 -10.47
N ALA A 28 14.07 -9.20 -10.86
CA ALA A 28 14.52 -10.30 -10.01
C ALA A 28 15.18 -9.81 -8.70
N ALA A 29 15.84 -8.65 -8.73
CA ALA A 29 16.39 -8.01 -7.53
C ALA A 29 15.30 -7.64 -6.52
N VAL A 30 14.15 -7.14 -6.99
CA VAL A 30 13.00 -6.80 -6.16
C VAL A 30 12.35 -8.05 -5.58
N GLU A 31 12.18 -9.11 -6.37
CA GLU A 31 11.66 -10.39 -5.90
C GLU A 31 12.55 -10.99 -4.81
N THR A 32 13.87 -10.96 -5.01
CA THR A 32 14.86 -11.44 -4.05
C THR A 32 14.82 -10.65 -2.74
N LEU A 33 14.62 -9.33 -2.84
CA LEU A 33 14.57 -8.44 -1.68
C LEU A 33 13.27 -8.60 -0.90
N LEU A 34 12.13 -8.54 -1.58
CA LEU A 34 10.82 -8.52 -0.95
C LEU A 34 10.35 -9.91 -0.53
N ARG A 35 10.76 -10.98 -1.22
CA ARG A 35 10.42 -12.38 -0.89
C ARG A 35 8.93 -12.59 -0.62
N TYR A 36 8.08 -11.94 -1.41
CA TYR A 36 6.63 -12.10 -1.29
C TYR A 36 6.18 -13.50 -1.72
N ASN A 37 5.02 -13.91 -1.25
CA ASN A 37 4.42 -15.20 -1.64
C ASN A 37 3.54 -15.07 -2.88
N GLU A 38 2.78 -13.99 -2.97
CA GLU A 38 1.83 -13.73 -4.03
C GLU A 38 1.87 -12.25 -4.40
N GLY A 39 1.61 -11.93 -5.67
CA GLY A 39 1.49 -10.55 -6.11
C GLY A 39 2.13 -10.27 -7.45
N GLY A 40 2.44 -9.00 -7.67
CA GLY A 40 3.02 -8.52 -8.90
C GLY A 40 2.74 -7.05 -9.15
N ALA A 41 2.83 -6.66 -10.42
CA ALA A 41 2.52 -5.32 -10.89
C ALA A 41 1.66 -5.35 -12.16
N ALA A 42 0.88 -4.29 -12.37
CA ALA A 42 0.13 -4.09 -13.60
C ALA A 42 -0.06 -2.60 -13.89
N THR A 43 -0.31 -2.30 -15.15
CA THR A 43 -0.69 -0.97 -15.63
C THR A 43 -2.00 -1.06 -16.40
N TRP A 44 -2.79 0.02 -16.41
CA TRP A 44 -4.02 0.15 -17.20
C TRP A 44 -4.38 1.61 -17.41
N ARG A 45 -5.42 1.85 -18.20
CA ARG A 45 -6.07 3.16 -18.30
C ARG A 45 -7.46 3.09 -17.68
N SER A 46 -7.78 4.06 -16.85
CA SER A 46 -9.13 4.22 -16.32
C SER A 46 -10.10 4.81 -17.35
N ALA A 47 -11.39 4.80 -17.04
CA ALA A 47 -12.45 5.31 -17.91
C ALA A 47 -12.28 6.79 -18.28
N ASP A 48 -11.64 7.59 -17.44
CA ASP A 48 -11.28 8.99 -17.69
C ASP A 48 -9.88 9.17 -18.31
N ASP A 49 -9.38 8.10 -18.96
CA ASP A 49 -8.13 8.06 -19.72
C ASP A 49 -6.87 8.40 -18.91
N ARG A 50 -6.89 8.12 -17.61
CA ARG A 50 -5.70 8.28 -16.75
C ARG A 50 -4.88 7.00 -16.73
N HIS A 51 -3.57 7.16 -16.73
CA HIS A 51 -2.63 6.04 -16.61
C HIS A 51 -2.45 5.66 -15.14
N TRP A 52 -2.71 4.39 -14.85
CA TRP A 52 -2.53 3.78 -13.54
C TRP A 52 -1.45 2.72 -13.55
N MET A 53 -0.76 2.60 -12.43
CA MET A 53 0.15 1.51 -12.13
C MET A 53 -0.12 1.02 -10.72
N MET A 54 -0.10 -0.30 -10.53
CA MET A 54 -0.31 -0.92 -9.23
C MET A 54 0.74 -1.98 -8.96
N TYR A 55 1.28 -1.94 -7.74
CA TYR A 55 1.98 -3.04 -7.11
C TYR A 55 1.13 -3.61 -6.00
N SER A 56 1.03 -4.93 -5.92
CA SER A 56 0.37 -5.62 -4.81
C SER A 56 1.17 -6.84 -4.44
N PHE A 57 1.52 -6.96 -3.15
CA PHE A 57 2.27 -8.09 -2.62
C PHE A 57 1.64 -8.60 -1.33
N ARG A 58 1.68 -9.92 -1.16
CA ARG A 58 1.17 -10.63 0.01
C ARG A 58 2.26 -11.53 0.60
N TRP A 59 2.40 -11.47 1.90
CA TRP A 59 3.23 -12.38 2.70
C TRP A 59 2.33 -13.23 3.58
N LEU A 60 2.55 -14.54 3.53
CA LEU A 60 1.84 -15.47 4.41
C LEU A 60 2.34 -15.36 5.86
N PRO A 61 1.55 -15.81 6.85
CA PRO A 61 1.94 -15.80 8.25
C PRO A 61 3.32 -16.44 8.48
N GLY A 62 4.09 -15.90 9.43
CA GLY A 62 5.45 -16.40 9.77
C GLY A 62 6.56 -15.90 8.86
N ARG A 63 6.28 -15.04 7.88
CA ARG A 63 7.31 -14.47 6.99
C ARG A 63 7.89 -13.17 7.54
N THR A 64 9.15 -13.21 7.96
CA THR A 64 9.88 -12.02 8.44
C THR A 64 10.22 -11.04 7.31
N ALA A 65 10.18 -11.49 6.05
CA ALA A 65 10.47 -10.66 4.89
C ALA A 65 9.52 -9.46 4.75
N ALA A 66 8.29 -9.53 5.27
CA ALA A 66 7.36 -8.41 5.32
C ALA A 66 7.90 -7.17 6.03
N LEU A 67 8.87 -7.33 6.91
CA LEU A 67 9.52 -6.21 7.63
C LEU A 67 10.34 -5.31 6.69
N PHE A 68 10.89 -5.86 5.60
CA PHE A 68 11.66 -5.09 4.63
C PHE A 68 10.80 -4.11 3.84
N VAL A 69 9.51 -4.41 3.66
CA VAL A 69 8.57 -3.56 2.93
C VAL A 69 8.31 -2.25 3.63
N LYS A 70 8.33 -2.24 4.96
CA LYS A 70 8.18 -1.00 5.73
C LYS A 70 9.26 0.05 5.41
N ASN A 71 10.42 -0.39 4.93
CA ASN A 71 11.54 0.46 4.54
C ASN A 71 11.52 0.83 3.04
N HIS A 72 10.62 0.23 2.25
CA HIS A 72 10.45 0.51 0.82
C HIS A 72 9.21 1.37 0.56
N ARG A 73 9.12 2.48 1.26
CA ARG A 73 8.04 3.45 1.07
C ARG A 73 8.36 4.39 -0.09
N PRO A 74 7.32 4.93 -0.77
CA PRO A 74 7.48 5.85 -1.90
C PRO A 74 8.33 7.08 -1.58
N ASP A 75 8.21 7.63 -0.37
CA ASP A 75 8.96 8.78 0.10
C ASP A 75 10.49 8.53 0.23
N ILE A 76 10.90 7.27 0.26
CA ILE A 76 12.32 6.86 0.31
C ILE A 76 12.83 6.50 -1.09
N CYS A 77 12.08 5.69 -1.83
CA CYS A 77 12.56 5.09 -3.08
C CYS A 77 12.44 6.03 -4.28
N LEU A 78 11.37 6.81 -4.38
CA LEU A 78 11.12 7.63 -5.56
C LEU A 78 12.02 8.87 -5.66
N PRO A 79 12.35 9.59 -4.58
CA PRO A 79 13.37 10.64 -4.65
C PRO A 79 14.73 10.11 -5.08
N ALA A 80 15.09 8.90 -4.66
CA ALA A 80 16.33 8.24 -5.09
C ALA A 80 16.35 7.91 -6.59
N SER A 81 15.18 7.77 -7.22
CA SER A 81 15.04 7.57 -8.68
C SER A 81 14.91 8.88 -9.48
N GLY A 82 15.02 10.03 -8.82
CA GLY A 82 15.02 11.35 -9.47
C GLY A 82 13.66 12.08 -9.48
N LEU A 83 12.62 11.54 -8.85
CA LEU A 83 11.35 12.24 -8.70
C LEU A 83 11.40 13.25 -7.56
N THR A 84 10.77 14.41 -7.74
CA THR A 84 10.69 15.44 -6.71
C THR A 84 9.39 15.27 -5.93
N MET A 85 9.50 15.03 -4.62
CA MET A 85 8.34 14.98 -3.73
C MET A 85 7.86 16.40 -3.43
N GLU A 86 6.59 16.68 -3.73
CA GLU A 86 5.96 17.97 -3.47
C GLU A 86 5.16 17.97 -2.17
N GLN A 87 4.48 16.86 -1.88
CA GLN A 87 3.59 16.76 -0.73
C GLN A 87 3.49 15.33 -0.23
N GLU A 88 3.36 15.17 1.09
CA GLU A 88 3.02 13.93 1.78
C GLU A 88 1.82 14.19 2.71
N SER A 89 0.81 13.33 2.67
CA SER A 89 -0.24 13.29 3.67
C SER A 89 0.09 12.22 4.72
N GLY A 90 -0.36 12.43 5.95
CA GLY A 90 -0.35 11.39 6.98
C GLY A 90 -1.22 10.19 6.60
N VAL A 91 -1.18 9.15 7.42
CA VAL A 91 -2.05 7.97 7.23
C VAL A 91 -3.49 8.37 7.50
N HIS A 92 -4.38 8.06 6.56
CA HIS A 92 -5.82 8.14 6.75
C HIS A 92 -6.47 6.77 6.47
N LEU A 93 -7.58 6.51 7.12
CA LEU A 93 -8.28 5.25 7.00
C LEU A 93 -9.33 5.34 5.89
N LEU A 94 -9.15 4.57 4.83
CA LEU A 94 -10.13 4.43 3.75
C LEU A 94 -10.98 3.20 3.99
N SER A 95 -12.30 3.37 4.03
CA SER A 95 -13.26 2.29 4.27
C SER A 95 -13.97 1.93 2.96
N LEU A 96 -13.77 0.71 2.49
CA LEU A 96 -14.33 0.20 1.24
C LEU A 96 -14.80 -1.25 1.43
N ASN A 97 -16.01 -1.58 1.00
CA ASN A 97 -16.50 -2.96 0.95
C ASN A 97 -16.29 -3.76 2.26
N GLY A 98 -16.40 -3.08 3.42
CA GLY A 98 -16.17 -3.70 4.73
C GLY A 98 -14.69 -3.85 5.12
N VAL A 99 -13.78 -3.37 4.29
CA VAL A 99 -12.33 -3.34 4.53
C VAL A 99 -11.90 -1.94 4.95
N HIS A 100 -10.93 -1.84 5.86
CA HIS A 100 -10.33 -0.58 6.29
C HIS A 100 -8.85 -0.57 5.91
N LEU A 101 -8.49 0.31 4.98
CA LEU A 101 -7.13 0.44 4.45
C LEU A 101 -6.44 1.67 5.02
N PRO A 102 -5.29 1.53 5.71
CA PRO A 102 -4.48 2.68 6.12
C PRO A 102 -3.71 3.20 4.91
N ILE A 103 -4.18 4.27 4.31
CA ILE A 103 -3.59 4.87 3.10
C ILE A 103 -2.72 6.05 3.48
N ARG A 104 -1.52 6.09 2.90
CA ARG A 104 -0.63 7.25 2.89
C ARG A 104 -0.54 7.75 1.47
N SER A 105 -0.74 9.06 1.26
CA SER A 105 -0.76 9.68 -0.06
C SER A 105 0.45 10.58 -0.24
N TYR A 106 1.02 10.56 -1.44
CA TYR A 106 2.16 11.38 -1.84
C TYR A 106 1.87 12.04 -3.17
N ARG A 107 2.38 13.26 -3.36
CA ARG A 107 2.43 13.91 -4.65
C ARG A 107 3.86 14.19 -5.06
N PHE A 108 4.19 13.81 -6.29
CA PHE A 108 5.48 14.02 -6.93
C PHE A 108 5.31 14.82 -8.21
N ASP A 109 6.36 15.52 -8.60
CA ASP A 109 6.51 16.02 -9.95
C ASP A 109 7.29 15.02 -10.78
N ASP A 110 6.70 14.55 -11.87
CA ASP A 110 7.34 13.69 -12.86
C ASP A 110 7.49 14.48 -14.17
N ASN A 111 8.57 15.25 -14.28
CA ASN A 111 8.89 16.09 -15.43
C ASN A 111 7.76 17.07 -15.81
N GLY A 112 7.20 17.76 -14.84
CA GLY A 112 6.11 18.72 -15.03
C GLY A 112 4.72 18.07 -15.07
N ARG A 113 4.61 16.77 -14.81
CA ARG A 113 3.35 16.05 -14.76
C ARG A 113 3.07 15.58 -13.33
N PRO A 114 1.93 15.96 -12.74
CA PRO A 114 1.59 15.49 -11.39
C PRO A 114 1.47 13.97 -11.33
N LEU A 115 2.13 13.37 -10.33
CA LEU A 115 2.07 11.96 -10.03
C LEU A 115 1.57 11.79 -8.59
N HIS A 116 0.43 11.14 -8.44
CA HIS A 116 -0.12 10.79 -7.13
C HIS A 116 0.18 9.32 -6.82
N ILE A 117 0.72 9.07 -5.63
CA ILE A 117 1.02 7.72 -5.14
C ILE A 117 0.27 7.48 -3.84
N PHE A 118 -0.39 6.33 -3.78
CA PHE A 118 -1.15 5.87 -2.64
C PHE A 118 -0.56 4.56 -2.15
N TYR A 119 -0.11 4.56 -0.91
CA TYR A 119 0.59 3.43 -0.32
C TYR A 119 -0.17 2.90 0.89
N CYS A 120 -0.36 1.58 0.93
CA CYS A 120 -0.98 0.86 2.02
C CYS A 120 -0.08 -0.30 2.45
N TYR A 121 0.27 -0.34 3.72
CA TYR A 121 0.81 -1.53 4.36
C TYR A 121 -0.16 -2.01 5.44
N TRP A 122 -0.54 -3.28 5.40
CA TRP A 122 -1.49 -3.88 6.31
C TRP A 122 -0.93 -5.20 6.84
N ASP A 123 -0.94 -5.40 8.16
CA ASP A 123 -0.46 -6.60 8.84
C ASP A 123 -1.48 -7.18 9.86
N GLY A 124 -2.75 -6.78 9.72
CA GLY A 124 -3.82 -7.22 10.61
C GLY A 124 -3.81 -6.58 12.00
N ARG A 125 -2.88 -5.67 12.28
CA ARG A 125 -2.82 -4.95 13.55
C ARG A 125 -3.80 -3.78 13.53
N SER A 126 -4.53 -3.59 14.62
CA SER A 126 -5.60 -2.57 14.71
C SER A 126 -5.14 -1.19 15.19
N SER A 127 -3.84 -0.92 15.32
CA SER A 127 -3.35 0.37 15.83
C SER A 127 -2.68 1.22 14.75
N TYR A 128 -3.48 1.79 13.88
CA TYR A 128 -3.01 2.70 12.83
C TYR A 128 -2.47 4.03 13.37
N ALA A 129 -2.82 4.39 14.62
CA ALA A 129 -2.33 5.60 15.26
C ALA A 129 -0.85 5.50 15.70
N SER A 130 -0.33 4.29 15.92
CA SER A 130 1.06 4.11 16.34
C SER A 130 2.04 4.10 15.17
N ASP A 131 1.59 3.81 13.96
CA ASP A 131 2.47 3.77 12.78
C ASP A 131 2.89 5.17 12.30
N ALA A 132 2.14 6.21 12.65
CA ALA A 132 2.54 7.60 12.44
C ALA A 132 3.72 8.02 13.35
N ILE A 133 3.94 7.31 14.45
CA ILE A 133 4.98 7.62 15.45
C ILE A 133 6.14 6.61 15.38
N ALA A 134 5.93 5.43 14.80
CA ALA A 134 6.89 4.34 14.81
C ALA A 134 7.97 4.45 13.69
N GLY A 135 8.66 5.58 13.66
CA GLY A 135 10.03 5.64 13.14
C GLY A 135 11.05 4.97 14.08
N SER A 136 10.61 4.51 15.26
CA SER A 136 11.43 3.85 16.27
C SER A 136 10.64 2.73 16.95
N GLU A 137 10.36 1.63 16.24
CA GLU A 137 9.98 0.42 16.96
C GLU A 137 11.21 -0.11 17.72
N ASP A 138 11.04 -0.11 19.03
CA ASP A 138 11.94 -0.75 19.99
C ASP A 138 12.11 -2.23 19.61
N TRP A 139 13.22 -2.56 18.95
CA TRP A 139 13.63 -3.93 18.62
C TRP A 139 14.08 -4.72 19.86
N THR A 140 13.60 -4.31 21.03
CA THR A 140 13.92 -4.99 22.28
C THR A 140 13.26 -6.36 22.35
N VAL A 141 13.94 -7.27 23.00
CA VAL A 141 13.44 -8.64 23.33
C VAL A 141 12.06 -8.57 24.00
N ARG A 142 11.78 -7.51 24.78
CA ARG A 142 10.48 -7.26 25.42
C ARG A 142 9.34 -7.05 24.41
N GLY A 143 9.57 -6.30 23.33
CA GLY A 143 8.55 -6.10 22.28
C GLY A 143 8.17 -7.40 21.58
N ARG A 144 9.14 -8.29 21.35
CA ARG A 144 8.90 -9.61 20.76
C ARG A 144 8.11 -10.53 21.68
N LEU A 145 8.43 -10.56 22.97
CA LEU A 145 7.71 -11.37 23.96
C LEU A 145 6.27 -10.89 24.18
N GLN A 146 6.02 -9.58 24.17
CA GLN A 146 4.66 -9.04 24.26
C GLN A 146 3.80 -9.40 23.03
N ALA A 147 4.38 -9.47 21.83
CA ALA A 147 3.68 -9.87 20.62
C ALA A 147 3.24 -11.36 20.69
N VAL A 148 4.10 -12.23 21.21
CA VAL A 148 3.79 -13.66 21.40
C VAL A 148 2.72 -13.86 22.49
N TRP A 149 2.78 -13.12 23.59
CA TRP A 149 1.86 -13.27 24.72
C TRP A 149 0.42 -12.78 24.43
N ARG A 150 0.26 -11.86 23.49
CA ARG A 150 -1.06 -11.32 23.12
C ARG A 150 -1.88 -12.23 22.20
N GLY A 151 -1.40 -13.42 21.84
CA GLY A 151 -2.15 -14.41 21.07
C GLY A 151 -2.67 -13.87 19.73
N LYS A 152 -2.05 -12.81 19.19
CA LYS A 152 -2.44 -12.22 17.91
C LYS A 152 -2.07 -13.21 16.82
N ARG A 153 -3.08 -13.80 16.19
CA ARG A 153 -2.91 -14.59 14.98
C ARG A 153 -2.16 -13.71 13.98
N GLU A 154 -0.99 -14.13 13.56
CA GLU A 154 -0.31 -13.52 12.44
C GLU A 154 -1.16 -13.77 11.19
N LEU A 155 -1.80 -12.73 10.69
CA LEU A 155 -2.62 -12.79 9.47
C LEU A 155 -1.75 -12.61 8.21
N GLY A 156 -0.43 -12.59 8.37
CA GLY A 156 0.50 -12.22 7.32
C GLY A 156 0.51 -10.70 7.11
N ALA A 157 1.03 -10.28 5.97
CA ALA A 157 1.06 -8.88 5.58
C ALA A 157 0.64 -8.68 4.14
N ARG A 158 0.15 -7.48 3.82
CA ARG A 158 -0.19 -7.06 2.47
C ARG A 158 0.33 -5.66 2.22
N MET A 159 0.83 -5.44 1.02
CA MET A 159 1.20 -4.12 0.54
C MET A 159 0.45 -3.84 -0.75
N LEU A 160 -0.06 -2.62 -0.86
CA LEU A 160 -0.70 -2.11 -2.05
C LEU A 160 -0.17 -0.71 -2.32
N GLU A 161 0.33 -0.49 -3.51
CA GLU A 161 0.76 0.81 -3.98
C GLU A 161 0.11 1.08 -5.33
N LEU A 162 -0.58 2.23 -5.45
CA LEU A 162 -1.13 2.70 -6.70
C LEU A 162 -0.49 4.03 -7.06
N ALA A 163 -0.17 4.19 -8.33
CA ALA A 163 0.30 5.43 -8.92
C ALA A 163 -0.65 5.87 -10.02
N VAL A 164 -0.95 7.16 -10.09
CA VAL A 164 -1.75 7.76 -11.16
C VAL A 164 -1.17 9.10 -11.59
N TRP A 165 -1.13 9.34 -12.90
CA TRP A 165 -0.62 10.56 -13.50
C TRP A 165 -1.73 11.45 -13.99
N GLY A 166 -1.54 12.77 -13.84
CA GLY A 166 -2.26 13.81 -14.56
C GLY A 166 -3.47 14.40 -13.86
N TYR A 167 -3.75 14.09 -12.60
CA TYR A 167 -4.69 14.87 -11.79
C TYR A 167 -3.97 16.08 -11.20
N GLU A 168 -4.53 17.28 -11.40
CA GLU A 168 -3.92 18.52 -10.92
C GLU A 168 -4.12 18.75 -9.42
N ASN A 169 -5.16 18.17 -8.83
CA ASN A 169 -5.41 18.30 -7.40
C ASN A 169 -5.58 16.97 -6.69
N ASP A 170 -5.25 16.98 -5.39
CA ASP A 170 -5.24 15.79 -4.55
C ASP A 170 -6.65 15.21 -4.31
N ALA A 171 -7.69 16.07 -4.29
CA ALA A 171 -9.07 15.63 -4.07
C ALA A 171 -9.61 14.81 -5.24
N GLU A 172 -9.30 15.21 -6.47
CA GLU A 172 -9.67 14.45 -7.68
C GLU A 172 -8.95 13.11 -7.72
N ALA A 173 -7.64 13.10 -7.41
CA ALA A 173 -6.85 11.88 -7.34
C ALA A 173 -7.36 10.93 -6.25
N GLN A 174 -7.76 11.46 -5.09
CA GLN A 174 -8.35 10.68 -4.00
C GLN A 174 -9.70 10.06 -4.42
N THR A 175 -10.57 10.83 -5.06
CA THR A 175 -11.86 10.33 -5.56
C THR A 175 -11.66 9.23 -6.60
N ALA A 176 -10.69 9.40 -7.48
CA ALA A 176 -10.33 8.38 -8.47
C ALA A 176 -9.79 7.10 -7.81
N LEU A 177 -8.94 7.25 -6.77
CA LEU A 177 -8.45 6.12 -5.98
C LEU A 177 -9.59 5.30 -5.39
N GLU A 178 -10.57 5.95 -4.76
CA GLU A 178 -11.72 5.27 -4.14
C GLU A 178 -12.52 4.48 -5.18
N ARG A 179 -12.71 5.02 -6.37
CA ARG A 179 -13.36 4.35 -7.48
C ARG A 179 -12.58 3.11 -7.92
N GLU A 180 -11.27 3.23 -8.15
CA GLU A 180 -10.42 2.10 -8.58
C GLU A 180 -10.34 1.02 -7.49
N LEU A 181 -10.10 1.40 -6.25
CA LEU A 181 -10.02 0.45 -5.13
C LEU A 181 -11.35 -0.27 -4.87
N GLY A 182 -12.49 0.39 -5.10
CA GLY A 182 -13.80 -0.24 -4.98
C GLY A 182 -14.01 -1.44 -5.91
N GLN A 183 -13.31 -1.46 -7.04
CA GLN A 183 -13.31 -2.58 -7.99
C GLN A 183 -12.22 -3.61 -7.69
N ILE A 184 -11.08 -3.17 -7.16
CA ILE A 184 -9.87 -3.96 -6.97
C ILE A 184 -9.89 -4.71 -5.64
N VAL A 185 -10.27 -4.06 -4.53
CA VAL A 185 -10.16 -4.62 -3.18
C VAL A 185 -11.45 -5.32 -2.77
N LYS A 186 -11.31 -6.54 -2.25
CA LYS A 186 -12.40 -7.36 -1.73
C LYS A 186 -12.06 -7.88 -0.35
N SER A 187 -13.05 -7.97 0.55
CA SER A 187 -12.91 -8.69 1.82
C SER A 187 -12.79 -10.19 1.56
N GLU A 188 -11.93 -10.85 2.32
CA GLU A 188 -11.80 -12.32 2.35
C GLU A 188 -12.80 -12.95 3.32
#